data_c9f64acce0c4e3636af2c5b7f851c66a
#
_entry.id   c9f64acce0c4e3636af2c5b7f851c66a
#
_cell.length_a   1.000
_cell.length_b   1.000
_cell.length_c   1.000
_cell.angle_alpha   90.00
_cell.angle_beta   90.00
_cell.angle_gamma   90.00
#
_symmetry.space_group_name_H-M   'P 1'
#
loop_
_entity.id
_entity.type
_entity.pdbx_description
1 polymer ?
#
loop_
_entity_poly.entity_id
_entity_poly.type
_entity_poly.pdbx_seq_one_letter_code
_entity_poly.pdbx_strand_id
1 'polypeptide(L)'
;GDDIVSFWEPDDNYQSWIDTLHGGIQSLIIDEICGWVLFRKLQTTGVTSRLEVKYLKPVTIKNNKLTIRARLAKHARNVAYIDAEIYNQEGVLCCKGTAIYFCAPREKAQEIGLEECVLEEE
;
A
#
# COMPACT_ATOMS: atom_id res chain seq x y z
N GLY A 1 -5.94 -15.92 -1.92
CA GLY A 1 -6.54 -14.88 -2.59
C GLY A 1 -5.66 -14.00 -3.42
N ASP A 2 -6.23 -12.95 -3.87
CA ASP A 2 -5.54 -12.00 -4.74
C ASP A 2 -4.89 -10.86 -3.96
N ASP A 3 -4.98 -10.90 -2.63
CA ASP A 3 -4.43 -9.83 -1.81
C ASP A 3 -2.92 -9.93 -1.73
N ILE A 4 -2.26 -8.78 -1.72
CA ILE A 4 -0.86 -8.69 -1.36
C ILE A 4 -0.81 -8.42 0.14
N VAL A 5 0.00 -9.20 0.84
CA VAL A 5 0.12 -9.10 2.30
C VAL A 5 1.58 -8.86 2.64
N SER A 6 1.84 -7.91 3.52
CA SER A 6 3.17 -7.61 4.01
C SER A 6 3.12 -7.48 5.53
N PHE A 7 4.26 -7.73 6.17
CA PHE A 7 4.40 -7.60 7.61
C PHE A 7 5.49 -6.61 7.94
N TRP A 8 5.30 -5.84 8.98
CA TRP A 8 6.27 -4.83 9.37
C TRP A 8 6.22 -4.54 10.87
N GLU A 9 7.39 -4.38 11.46
CA GLU A 9 7.50 -3.96 12.85
C GLU A 9 8.03 -2.53 12.89
N PRO A 10 7.22 -1.56 13.36
CA PRO A 10 7.68 -0.19 13.44
C PRO A 10 8.72 0.01 14.53
N ASP A 11 9.56 1.01 14.38
CA ASP A 11 10.53 1.39 15.38
C ASP A 11 10.30 2.84 15.85
N ASP A 12 11.07 3.26 16.87
CA ASP A 12 10.87 4.55 17.52
C ASP A 12 11.13 5.74 16.58
N ASN A 13 11.84 5.54 15.48
CA ASN A 13 12.11 6.64 14.54
C ASN A 13 10.86 7.17 13.86
N TYR A 14 9.78 6.40 13.87
CA TYR A 14 8.53 6.75 13.20
C TYR A 14 7.42 7.16 14.14
N GLN A 15 7.78 7.45 15.38
CA GLN A 15 6.77 7.83 16.37
C GLN A 15 6.43 9.32 16.23
N SER A 16 5.13 9.65 16.33
CA SER A 16 4.65 11.03 16.37
C SER A 16 4.34 11.45 17.79
N TRP A 17 3.71 10.56 18.51
CA TRP A 17 3.38 10.69 19.92
C TRP A 17 4.05 9.53 20.63
N ILE A 18 4.14 9.57 21.94
CA ILE A 18 4.80 8.48 22.68
C ILE A 18 4.17 7.14 22.26
N ASP A 19 5.01 6.24 21.77
CA ASP A 19 4.63 4.89 21.32
C ASP A 19 3.50 4.87 20.26
N THR A 20 3.37 5.93 19.48
CA THR A 20 2.35 6.00 18.43
C THR A 20 3.00 6.21 17.07
N LEU A 21 2.67 5.34 16.12
CA LEU A 21 3.19 5.44 14.77
C LEU A 21 2.66 6.69 14.08
N HIS A 22 3.56 7.44 13.46
CA HIS A 22 3.21 8.66 12.74
C HIS A 22 2.21 8.38 11.61
N GLY A 23 1.15 9.21 11.54
CA GLY A 23 0.13 9.05 10.50
C GLY A 23 0.67 9.16 9.09
N GLY A 24 1.63 10.04 8.87
CA GLY A 24 2.29 10.16 7.57
C GLY A 24 3.02 8.89 7.16
N ILE A 25 3.61 8.19 8.12
CA ILE A 25 4.25 6.89 7.85
C ILE A 25 3.21 5.84 7.49
N GLN A 26 2.06 5.84 8.16
CA GLN A 26 0.97 4.93 7.82
C GLN A 26 0.47 5.17 6.40
N SER A 27 0.31 6.42 6.01
CA SER A 27 -0.09 6.79 4.64
C SER A 27 0.96 6.36 3.62
N LEU A 28 2.24 6.53 3.94
CA LEU A 28 3.33 6.09 3.08
C LEU A 28 3.31 4.58 2.86
N ILE A 29 3.09 3.82 3.92
CA ILE A 29 2.99 2.36 3.85
C ILE A 29 1.83 1.96 2.93
N ILE A 30 0.68 2.60 3.08
CA ILE A 30 -0.48 2.30 2.24
C ILE A 30 -0.19 2.63 0.78
N ASP A 31 0.37 3.79 0.51
CA ASP A 31 0.70 4.18 -0.87
C ASP A 31 1.72 3.21 -1.48
N GLU A 32 2.71 2.81 -0.72
CA GLU A 32 3.74 1.89 -1.20
C GLU A 32 3.19 0.51 -1.52
N ILE A 33 2.37 -0.08 -0.63
CA ILE A 33 1.81 -1.40 -0.90
C ILE A 33 0.82 -1.35 -2.07
N CYS A 34 0.08 -0.26 -2.21
CA CYS A 34 -0.82 -0.06 -3.35
C CYS A 34 -0.04 0.02 -4.66
N GLY A 35 1.12 0.67 -4.64
CA GLY A 35 2.00 0.70 -5.80
C GLY A 35 2.48 -0.70 -6.21
N TRP A 36 2.78 -1.55 -5.24
CA TRP A 36 3.14 -2.93 -5.51
C TRP A 36 2.00 -3.72 -6.13
N VAL A 37 0.76 -3.52 -5.65
CA VAL A 37 -0.43 -4.14 -6.26
C VAL A 37 -0.54 -3.74 -7.72
N LEU A 38 -0.38 -2.45 -8.00
CA LEU A 38 -0.44 -1.95 -9.36
C LEU A 38 0.60 -2.63 -10.25
N PHE A 39 1.83 -2.69 -9.79
CA PHE A 39 2.94 -3.27 -10.52
C PHE A 39 2.73 -4.76 -10.78
N ARG A 40 2.33 -5.51 -9.76
CA ARG A 40 2.19 -6.96 -9.86
C ARG A 40 0.93 -7.40 -10.60
N LYS A 41 -0.19 -6.71 -10.41
CA LYS A 41 -1.46 -7.12 -11.00
C LYS A 41 -1.65 -6.59 -12.41
N LEU A 42 -1.17 -5.41 -12.71
CA LEU A 42 -1.39 -4.75 -14.00
C LEU A 42 -0.12 -4.64 -14.85
N GLN A 43 1.03 -5.04 -14.32
CA GLN A 43 2.31 -4.99 -15.03
C GLN A 43 2.63 -3.59 -15.56
N THR A 44 2.31 -2.58 -14.77
CA THR A 44 2.52 -1.18 -15.14
C THR A 44 2.87 -0.36 -13.92
N THR A 45 3.21 0.89 -14.15
CA THR A 45 3.39 1.88 -13.10
C THR A 45 2.35 2.98 -13.27
N GLY A 46 2.22 3.81 -12.27
CA GLY A 46 1.25 4.89 -12.33
C GLY A 46 1.61 6.02 -11.40
N VAL A 47 0.89 7.09 -11.53
CA VAL A 47 1.00 8.26 -10.68
C VAL A 47 -0.18 8.25 -9.73
N THR A 48 0.09 8.42 -8.44
CA THR A 48 -0.97 8.53 -7.45
C THR A 48 -1.76 9.80 -7.73
N SER A 49 -3.01 9.61 -8.12
CA SER A 49 -3.92 10.70 -8.40
C SER A 49 -4.63 11.14 -7.13
N ARG A 50 -4.96 10.18 -6.26
CA ARG A 50 -5.65 10.45 -5.03
C ARG A 50 -5.32 9.36 -4.01
N LEU A 51 -5.12 9.77 -2.78
CA LEU A 51 -4.93 8.84 -1.66
C LEU A 51 -5.85 9.28 -0.54
N GLU A 52 -6.78 8.42 -0.14
CA GLU A 52 -7.67 8.67 0.97
C GLU A 52 -7.35 7.68 2.07
N VAL A 53 -7.06 8.19 3.26
CA VAL A 53 -6.65 7.37 4.40
C VAL A 53 -7.54 7.69 5.59
N LYS A 54 -8.02 6.65 6.25
CA LYS A 54 -8.79 6.79 7.48
C LYS A 54 -8.03 6.13 8.62
N TYR A 55 -7.78 6.91 9.65
CA TYR A 55 -7.10 6.45 10.87
C TYR A 55 -8.17 6.06 11.88
N LEU A 56 -8.38 4.77 12.06
CA LEU A 56 -9.47 4.26 12.88
C LEU A 56 -9.07 4.08 14.34
N LYS A 57 -7.83 3.64 14.57
CA LYS A 57 -7.28 3.44 15.89
C LYS A 57 -5.79 3.75 15.89
N PRO A 58 -5.24 4.28 16.98
CA PRO A 58 -3.80 4.50 17.06
C PRO A 58 -3.02 3.20 16.83
N VAL A 59 -1.92 3.30 16.11
CA VAL A 59 -1.01 2.17 15.91
C VAL A 59 0.16 2.35 16.87
N THR A 60 0.31 1.43 17.82
CA THR A 60 1.44 1.47 18.74
C THR A 60 2.68 0.91 18.05
N ILE A 61 3.85 1.32 18.55
CA ILE A 61 5.12 0.91 17.96
C ILE A 61 5.66 -0.33 18.66
N LYS A 62 5.64 -0.30 19.99
CA LYS A 62 6.32 -1.29 20.80
C LYS A 62 5.62 -2.66 20.74
N ASN A 63 6.39 -3.70 20.42
CA ASN A 63 5.90 -5.07 20.37
C ASN A 63 4.65 -5.24 19.47
N ASN A 64 4.63 -4.53 18.35
CA ASN A 64 3.46 -4.50 17.49
C ASN A 64 3.84 -4.86 16.05
N LYS A 65 3.69 -6.11 15.70
CA LYS A 65 3.92 -6.56 14.32
C LYS A 65 2.66 -6.28 13.50
N LEU A 66 2.78 -5.39 12.53
CA LEU A 66 1.67 -4.99 11.71
C LEU A 66 1.48 -5.95 10.54
N THR A 67 0.22 -6.17 10.17
CA THR A 67 -0.13 -6.87 8.94
C THR A 67 -0.74 -5.85 8.00
N ILE A 68 -0.22 -5.76 6.79
CA ILE A 68 -0.66 -4.81 5.79
C ILE A 68 -1.20 -5.60 4.62
N ARG A 69 -2.45 -5.35 4.24
CA ARG A 69 -3.10 -6.02 3.11
C ARG A 69 -3.53 -5.01 2.07
N ALA A 70 -3.41 -5.39 0.81
CA ALA A 70 -3.87 -4.55 -0.28
C ALA A 70 -4.39 -5.41 -1.43
N ARG A 71 -5.35 -4.88 -2.16
CA ARG A 71 -5.96 -5.55 -3.30
C ARG A 71 -6.43 -4.56 -4.35
N LEU A 72 -6.43 -5.00 -5.60
CA LEU A 72 -7.02 -4.23 -6.69
C LEU A 72 -8.53 -4.29 -6.55
N ALA A 73 -9.17 -3.15 -6.28
CA ALA A 73 -10.61 -3.07 -6.11
C ALA A 73 -11.34 -2.89 -7.43
N LYS A 74 -10.78 -2.05 -8.32
CA LYS A 74 -11.39 -1.75 -9.60
C LYS A 74 -10.32 -1.27 -10.58
N HIS A 75 -10.47 -1.64 -11.83
CA HIS A 75 -9.61 -1.16 -12.90
C HIS A 75 -10.49 -0.81 -14.10
N ALA A 76 -10.39 0.42 -14.57
CA ALA A 76 -11.15 0.89 -15.71
C ALA A 76 -10.25 1.78 -16.56
N ARG A 77 -9.97 1.38 -17.80
CA ARG A 77 -9.07 2.09 -18.71
C ARG A 77 -7.71 2.31 -18.05
N ASN A 78 -7.31 3.56 -17.86
CA ASN A 78 -6.02 3.92 -17.29
C ASN A 78 -6.10 4.27 -15.81
N VAL A 79 -7.19 3.92 -15.15
CA VAL A 79 -7.41 4.25 -13.73
C VAL A 79 -7.55 2.97 -12.92
N ALA A 80 -6.79 2.86 -11.85
CA ALA A 80 -6.85 1.73 -10.94
C ALA A 80 -7.21 2.21 -9.53
N TYR A 81 -8.11 1.48 -8.88
CA TYR A 81 -8.52 1.73 -7.50
C TYR A 81 -8.01 0.58 -6.66
N ILE A 82 -7.23 0.89 -5.65
CA ILE A 82 -6.59 -0.12 -4.81
C ILE A 82 -6.90 0.16 -3.37
N ASP A 83 -7.43 -0.84 -2.67
CA ASP A 83 -7.73 -0.76 -1.25
C ASP A 83 -6.62 -1.39 -0.42
N ALA A 84 -6.33 -0.79 0.72
CA ALA A 84 -5.33 -1.30 1.64
C ALA A 84 -5.76 -1.11 3.08
N GLU A 85 -5.31 -2.01 3.96
CA GLU A 85 -5.57 -1.96 5.40
C GLU A 85 -4.31 -2.25 6.18
N ILE A 86 -4.23 -1.66 7.38
CA ILE A 86 -3.19 -1.95 8.36
C ILE A 86 -3.87 -2.51 9.59
N TYR A 87 -3.44 -3.70 10.01
CA TYR A 87 -3.94 -4.39 11.20
C TYR A 87 -2.82 -4.44 12.25
N ASN A 88 -3.18 -4.29 13.51
CA ASN A 88 -2.22 -4.45 14.60
C ASN A 88 -1.93 -5.93 14.87
N GLN A 89 -1.08 -6.19 15.86
CA GLN A 89 -0.68 -7.56 16.19
C GLN A 89 -1.85 -8.44 16.65
N GLU A 90 -2.88 -7.84 17.23
CA GLU A 90 -4.08 -8.54 17.64
C GLU A 90 -5.09 -8.72 16.50
N GLY A 91 -4.77 -8.27 15.30
CA GLY A 91 -5.66 -8.39 14.15
C GLY A 91 -6.73 -7.33 14.08
N VAL A 92 -6.60 -6.24 14.83
CA VAL A 92 -7.57 -5.14 14.81
C VAL A 92 -7.23 -4.17 13.68
N LEU A 93 -8.23 -3.80 12.89
CA LEU A 93 -8.07 -2.82 11.82
C LEU A 93 -7.82 -1.44 12.41
N CYS A 94 -6.65 -0.90 12.14
CA CYS A 94 -6.24 0.41 12.68
C CYS A 94 -6.26 1.52 11.64
N CYS A 95 -6.01 1.20 10.39
CA CYS A 95 -5.92 2.17 9.32
C CYS A 95 -6.37 1.54 8.02
N LYS A 96 -7.07 2.29 7.18
CA LYS A 96 -7.44 1.83 5.85
C LYS A 96 -7.35 2.98 4.86
N GLY A 97 -7.14 2.64 3.60
CA GLY A 97 -7.04 3.64 2.57
C GLY A 97 -7.41 3.11 1.21
N THR A 98 -7.70 4.04 0.33
CA THR A 98 -7.91 3.78 -1.09
C THR A 98 -7.00 4.68 -1.88
N ALA A 99 -6.19 4.09 -2.75
CA ALA A 99 -5.33 4.82 -3.67
C ALA A 99 -5.91 4.73 -5.07
N ILE A 100 -5.92 5.85 -5.77
CA ILE A 100 -6.36 5.93 -7.15
C ILE A 100 -5.15 6.33 -7.99
N TYR A 101 -4.84 5.53 -8.99
CA TYR A 101 -3.68 5.73 -9.86
C TYR A 101 -4.11 5.99 -11.28
N PHE A 102 -3.40 6.91 -11.94
CA PHE A 102 -3.37 6.94 -13.40
C PHE A 102 -2.24 6.03 -13.85
N CYS A 103 -2.59 5.00 -14.60
CA CYS A 103 -1.64 3.99 -15.04
C CYS A 103 -1.05 4.36 -16.39
N ALA A 104 0.27 4.21 -16.53
CA ALA A 104 0.89 4.32 -17.84
C ALA A 104 0.52 3.09 -18.66
N PRO A 105 0.31 3.22 -19.98
CA PRO A 105 0.21 2.06 -20.83
C PRO A 105 1.46 1.21 -20.68
N ARG A 106 1.32 -0.11 -20.77
CA ARG A 106 2.43 -1.03 -20.57
C ARG A 106 3.62 -0.70 -21.47
N GLU A 107 3.35 -0.39 -22.73
CA GLU A 107 4.37 -0.01 -23.69
C GLU A 107 5.13 1.24 -23.25
N LYS A 108 4.41 2.23 -22.76
CA LYS A 108 5.02 3.47 -22.29
C LYS A 108 5.84 3.26 -21.02
N ALA A 109 5.41 2.37 -20.15
CA ALA A 109 6.15 2.02 -18.96
C ALA A 109 7.50 1.40 -19.34
N GLN A 110 7.54 0.59 -20.37
CA GLN A 110 8.78 0.01 -20.88
C GLN A 110 9.70 1.07 -21.48
N GLU A 111 9.14 2.06 -22.18
CA GLU A 111 9.92 3.16 -22.75
C GLU A 111 10.65 3.98 -21.69
N ILE A 112 10.07 4.13 -20.53
CA ILE A 112 10.70 4.88 -19.43
C ILE A 112 11.56 3.99 -18.54
N GLY A 113 11.82 2.76 -18.95
CA GLY A 113 12.77 1.88 -18.30
C GLY A 113 12.19 0.96 -17.24
N LEU A 114 10.87 0.88 -17.12
CA LEU A 114 10.26 -0.05 -16.18
C LEU A 114 10.29 -1.46 -16.76
N GLU A 115 10.89 -2.39 -16.04
CA GLU A 115 10.92 -3.78 -16.46
C GLU A 115 9.61 -4.48 -16.12
N GLU A 116 9.32 -5.57 -16.82
CA GLU A 116 8.17 -6.38 -16.52
C GLU A 116 8.26 -6.95 -15.12
N CYS A 117 7.13 -6.91 -14.40
CA CYS A 117 7.08 -7.45 -13.05
C CYS A 117 7.15 -8.97 -13.08
N VAL A 118 8.07 -9.52 -12.32
CA VAL A 118 8.30 -10.96 -12.29
C VAL A 118 7.47 -11.57 -11.17
N LEU A 119 6.22 -11.89 -11.49
CA LEU A 119 5.27 -12.41 -10.52
C LEU A 119 5.63 -13.81 -10.03
N GLU A 120 6.29 -14.58 -10.85
CA GLU A 120 6.68 -15.94 -10.52
C GLU A 120 7.73 -16.01 -9.41
N GLU A 121 8.32 -14.91 -9.04
CA GLU A 121 9.26 -14.85 -7.93
C GLU A 121 8.59 -14.90 -6.57
N GLU A 122 7.31 -14.84 -6.56
CA GLU A 122 6.54 -14.80 -5.32
C GLU A 122 6.38 -16.17 -4.68
#